data_a7eb13c5b804c7ec6fb7f2f574017c51
#
_entry.id   a7eb13c5b804c7ec6fb7f2f574017c51
#
_cell.length_a   1.000
_cell.length_b   1.000
_cell.length_c   1.000
_cell.angle_alpha   90.00
_cell.angle_beta   90.00
_cell.angle_gamma   90.00
#
_symmetry.space_group_name_H-M   'P 1'
#
loop_
_entity.id
_entity.type
_entity.pdbx_description
1 polymer ?
#
loop_
_entity_poly.entity_id
_entity_poly.type
_entity_poly.pdbx_seq_one_letter_code
_entity_poly.pdbx_strand_id
1 'polypeptide(L)'
;MKKLLSVSLCLLFAASLTAQTGKIRVATVGNSITGGTNDYGYYAMPLAEMLGDDYEVTKFGKGSSGVFIKLREDATTPENPNEYQFAYINSEQCAAALEYKPNIVIIKFGANDANKKNFEKYGKE
;
A
#
# COMPACT_ATOMS: atom_id res chain seq x y z
N MET A 1 23.94 32.98 -39.20
CA MET A 1 23.89 31.52 -38.88
C MET A 1 23.84 31.18 -37.38
N LYS A 2 24.19 32.08 -36.46
CA LYS A 2 24.18 31.78 -35.00
C LYS A 2 22.80 31.85 -34.33
N LYS A 3 21.76 32.44 -34.94
CA LYS A 3 20.42 32.58 -34.36
C LYS A 3 19.48 31.38 -34.60
N LEU A 4 19.77 30.53 -35.57
CA LEU A 4 18.97 29.32 -35.86
C LEU A 4 19.25 28.14 -34.91
N LEU A 5 20.47 28.06 -34.32
CA LEU A 5 20.81 27.00 -33.38
C LEU A 5 20.10 27.13 -32.03
N SER A 6 19.81 28.37 -31.59
CA SER A 6 19.16 28.60 -30.28
C SER A 6 17.70 28.19 -30.27
N VAL A 7 17.01 28.30 -31.39
CA VAL A 7 15.57 27.95 -31.49
C VAL A 7 15.38 26.41 -31.53
N SER A 8 16.34 25.70 -32.16
CA SER A 8 16.28 24.24 -32.24
C SER A 8 16.54 23.55 -30.88
N LEU A 9 17.35 24.14 -30.02
CA LEU A 9 17.64 23.60 -28.68
C LEU A 9 16.47 23.78 -27.71
N CYS A 10 15.72 24.88 -27.81
CA CYS A 10 14.50 25.07 -26.99
C CYS A 10 13.35 24.13 -27.37
N LEU A 11 13.24 23.72 -28.63
CA LEU A 11 12.22 22.78 -29.10
C LEU A 11 12.49 21.33 -28.62
N LEU A 12 13.77 20.96 -28.45
CA LEU A 12 14.13 19.64 -27.93
C LEU A 12 13.88 19.48 -26.42
N PHE A 13 13.86 20.58 -25.65
CA PHE A 13 13.57 20.53 -24.21
C PHE A 13 12.07 20.50 -23.90
N ALA A 14 11.22 20.95 -24.80
CA ALA A 14 9.78 20.94 -24.64
C ALA A 14 9.13 19.55 -24.88
N ALA A 15 9.86 18.63 -25.51
CA ALA A 15 9.35 17.29 -25.84
C ALA A 15 9.47 16.27 -24.68
N SER A 16 10.06 16.65 -23.54
CA SER A 16 10.31 15.72 -22.43
C SER A 16 9.27 15.80 -21.32
N LEU A 17 8.23 16.65 -21.42
CA LEU A 17 7.05 16.57 -20.57
C LEU A 17 6.08 15.54 -21.17
N THR A 18 6.43 14.26 -21.10
CA THR A 18 5.44 13.21 -21.24
C THR A 18 4.53 13.33 -20.01
N ALA A 19 3.39 13.97 -20.19
CA ALA A 19 2.33 13.94 -19.20
C ALA A 19 2.09 12.46 -18.84
N GLN A 20 2.14 12.14 -17.56
CA GLN A 20 1.78 10.82 -17.08
C GLN A 20 0.33 10.55 -17.53
N THR A 21 0.15 9.72 -18.55
CA THR A 21 -1.15 9.51 -19.22
C THR A 21 -2.07 8.57 -18.45
N GLY A 22 -1.74 8.23 -17.21
CA GLY A 22 -2.51 7.33 -16.36
C GLY A 22 -2.86 7.95 -15.01
N LYS A 23 -3.93 7.45 -14.38
CA LYS A 23 -4.30 7.83 -13.01
C LYS A 23 -3.16 7.56 -12.04
N ILE A 24 -3.05 8.41 -11.03
CA ILE A 24 -2.13 8.20 -9.91
C ILE A 24 -2.69 7.06 -9.05
N ARG A 25 -1.99 5.94 -8.98
CA ARG A 25 -2.41 4.77 -8.21
C ARG A 25 -2.07 4.92 -6.74
N VAL A 26 -3.09 4.83 -5.90
CA VAL A 26 -2.98 4.92 -4.43
C VAL A 26 -3.36 3.56 -3.83
N ALA A 27 -2.42 2.91 -3.16
CA ALA A 27 -2.68 1.71 -2.40
C ALA A 27 -2.93 2.06 -0.93
N THR A 28 -4.06 1.61 -0.36
CA THR A 28 -4.27 1.64 1.08
C THR A 28 -3.96 0.27 1.66
N VAL A 29 -2.95 0.20 2.52
CA VAL A 29 -2.39 -1.01 3.11
C VAL A 29 -2.67 -1.01 4.61
N GLY A 30 -3.14 -2.13 5.16
CA GLY A 30 -3.46 -2.18 6.58
C GLY A 30 -4.17 -3.45 7.02
N ASN A 31 -4.73 -3.40 8.22
CA ASN A 31 -5.51 -4.48 8.82
C ASN A 31 -7.01 -4.45 8.38
N SER A 32 -7.90 -5.03 9.21
CA SER A 32 -9.35 -5.05 8.96
C SER A 32 -9.96 -3.65 8.77
N ILE A 33 -9.43 -2.62 9.43
CA ILE A 33 -9.91 -1.24 9.28
C ILE A 33 -9.66 -0.72 7.86
N THR A 34 -8.61 -1.19 7.20
CA THR A 34 -8.31 -0.86 5.80
C THR A 34 -9.02 -1.80 4.83
N GLY A 35 -9.09 -3.09 5.16
CA GLY A 35 -9.67 -4.12 4.29
C GLY A 35 -11.17 -3.94 4.07
N GLY A 36 -11.89 -3.68 5.14
CA GLY A 36 -13.35 -3.62 5.13
C GLY A 36 -14.01 -4.90 4.62
N THR A 37 -15.08 -5.34 5.23
CA THR A 37 -15.85 -6.52 4.77
C THR A 37 -17.10 -6.13 3.99
N ASN A 38 -17.47 -4.85 3.98
CA ASN A 38 -18.70 -4.33 3.39
C ASN A 38 -18.42 -3.24 2.35
N ASP A 39 -19.45 -2.83 1.63
CA ASP A 39 -19.45 -1.73 0.65
C ASP A 39 -18.97 -0.39 1.23
N TYR A 40 -18.94 -0.29 2.54
CA TYR A 40 -18.29 0.79 3.28
C TYR A 40 -16.80 0.49 3.40
N GLY A 41 -16.03 0.79 2.35
CA GLY A 41 -14.56 0.62 2.32
C GLY A 41 -13.83 1.50 3.31
N TYR A 42 -14.41 1.69 4.49
CA TYR A 42 -13.93 2.56 5.56
C TYR A 42 -13.39 3.88 4.99
N TYR A 43 -12.09 4.20 5.20
CA TYR A 43 -11.55 5.47 4.72
C TYR A 43 -11.12 5.45 3.23
N ALA A 44 -10.95 4.30 2.61
CA ALA A 44 -10.45 4.22 1.23
C ALA A 44 -11.48 4.75 0.21
N MET A 45 -12.79 4.50 0.41
CA MET A 45 -13.83 5.03 -0.47
C MET A 45 -13.99 6.54 -0.36
N PRO A 46 -14.19 7.12 0.84
CA PRO A 46 -14.21 8.59 0.98
C PRO A 46 -12.93 9.24 0.45
N LEU A 47 -11.78 8.60 0.64
CA LEU A 47 -10.52 9.10 0.08
C LEU A 47 -10.56 9.15 -1.45
N ALA A 48 -11.07 8.11 -2.11
CA ALA A 48 -11.20 8.08 -3.56
C ALA A 48 -12.11 9.20 -4.07
N GLU A 49 -13.26 9.41 -3.41
CA GLU A 49 -14.19 10.49 -3.74
C GLU A 49 -13.55 11.88 -3.58
N MET A 50 -12.77 12.08 -2.50
CA MET A 50 -12.09 13.35 -2.24
C MET A 50 -10.96 13.64 -3.22
N LEU A 51 -10.24 12.61 -3.67
CA LEU A 51 -9.12 12.75 -4.61
C LEU A 51 -9.60 12.95 -6.06
N GLY A 52 -10.77 12.44 -6.41
CA GLY A 52 -11.35 12.61 -7.74
C GLY A 52 -10.71 11.74 -8.83
N ASP A 53 -11.04 12.05 -10.07
CA ASP A 53 -10.82 11.18 -11.23
C ASP A 53 -9.35 10.99 -11.64
N ASP A 54 -8.46 11.86 -11.19
CA ASP A 54 -7.01 11.76 -11.47
C ASP A 54 -6.33 10.64 -10.65
N TYR A 55 -7.05 10.09 -9.68
CA TYR A 55 -6.54 9.05 -8.78
C TYR A 55 -7.32 7.76 -8.90
N GLU A 56 -6.62 6.65 -8.68
CA GLU A 56 -7.20 5.33 -8.55
C GLU A 56 -6.81 4.77 -7.18
N VAL A 57 -7.79 4.70 -6.26
CA VAL A 57 -7.56 4.22 -4.89
C VAL A 57 -7.98 2.77 -4.77
N THR A 58 -7.04 1.90 -4.43
CA THR A 58 -7.29 0.47 -4.22
C THR A 58 -6.90 0.05 -2.80
N LYS A 59 -7.76 -0.76 -2.16
CA LYS A 59 -7.55 -1.25 -0.81
C LYS A 59 -6.89 -2.62 -0.79
N PHE A 60 -5.87 -2.77 0.04
CA PHE A 60 -5.13 -4.00 0.29
C PHE A 60 -5.05 -4.30 1.79
N GLY A 61 -6.17 -4.18 2.47
CA GLY A 61 -6.25 -4.50 3.89
C GLY A 61 -6.52 -5.98 4.14
N LYS A 62 -5.89 -6.53 5.19
CA LYS A 62 -6.11 -7.90 5.67
C LYS A 62 -6.61 -7.91 7.11
N GLY A 63 -7.73 -8.58 7.34
CA GLY A 63 -8.26 -8.78 8.69
C GLY A 63 -7.26 -9.47 9.63
N SER A 64 -7.28 -9.07 10.89
CA SER A 64 -6.45 -9.65 11.97
C SER A 64 -4.94 -9.59 11.76
N SER A 65 -4.43 -8.81 10.82
CA SER A 65 -3.00 -8.68 10.57
C SER A 65 -2.36 -7.51 11.33
N GLY A 66 -1.05 -7.62 11.52
CA GLY A 66 -0.17 -6.62 12.13
C GLY A 66 1.16 -6.47 11.39
N VAL A 67 2.02 -5.60 11.91
CA VAL A 67 3.34 -5.29 11.31
C VAL A 67 4.47 -6.17 11.82
N PHE A 68 4.30 -6.94 12.88
CA PHE A 68 5.35 -7.80 13.40
C PHE A 68 5.78 -8.81 12.34
N ILE A 69 7.03 -8.72 11.93
CA ILE A 69 7.63 -9.56 10.88
C ILE A 69 8.17 -10.85 11.48
N LYS A 70 8.81 -10.72 12.65
CA LYS A 70 9.44 -11.83 13.34
C LYS A 70 8.45 -12.46 14.30
N LEU A 71 7.66 -13.31 13.74
CA LEU A 71 6.98 -14.33 14.51
C LEU A 71 8.07 -15.25 15.10
N ARG A 72 7.85 -15.81 16.29
CA ARG A 72 8.73 -16.83 16.84
C ARG A 72 9.12 -17.84 15.76
N GLU A 73 10.31 -18.40 15.83
CA GLU A 73 10.82 -19.35 14.81
C GLU A 73 9.84 -20.50 14.54
N ASP A 74 9.07 -20.89 15.57
CA ASP A 74 8.01 -21.90 15.50
C ASP A 74 6.69 -21.39 14.90
N ALA A 75 6.50 -20.07 14.78
CA ALA A 75 5.26 -19.47 14.32
C ALA A 75 5.23 -19.17 12.81
N THR A 76 6.37 -19.32 12.16
CA THR A 76 6.53 -19.07 10.72
C THR A 76 6.36 -20.32 9.86
N THR A 77 6.00 -21.43 10.47
CA THR A 77 5.86 -22.71 9.77
C THR A 77 4.44 -22.93 9.27
N PRO A 78 4.25 -23.71 8.19
CA PRO A 78 2.94 -24.10 7.71
C PRO A 78 2.07 -24.81 8.77
N GLU A 79 2.70 -25.42 9.79
CA GLU A 79 2.01 -26.08 10.89
C GLU A 79 1.33 -25.10 11.85
N ASN A 80 1.69 -23.81 11.80
CA ASN A 80 1.05 -22.76 12.60
C ASN A 80 0.50 -21.60 11.75
N PRO A 81 -0.47 -21.88 10.86
CA PRO A 81 -0.94 -20.95 9.85
C PRO A 81 -1.57 -19.67 10.43
N ASN A 82 -2.14 -19.74 11.64
CA ASN A 82 -2.77 -18.57 12.26
C ASN A 82 -1.76 -17.51 12.67
N GLU A 83 -0.58 -17.92 13.11
CA GLU A 83 0.49 -17.00 13.50
C GLU A 83 1.24 -16.46 12.28
N TYR A 84 1.53 -17.30 11.31
CA TYR A 84 2.08 -16.89 10.02
C TYR A 84 1.20 -15.85 9.33
N GLN A 85 -0.11 -16.01 9.39
CA GLN A 85 -1.07 -15.10 8.79
C GLN A 85 -1.22 -13.77 9.53
N PHE A 86 -0.76 -13.65 10.77
CA PHE A 86 -0.79 -12.38 11.50
C PHE A 86 0.13 -11.34 10.85
N ALA A 87 1.30 -11.71 10.39
CA ALA A 87 2.22 -10.81 9.69
C ALA A 87 1.65 -10.43 8.32
N TYR A 88 1.34 -9.16 8.14
CA TYR A 88 0.77 -8.66 6.88
C TYR A 88 1.67 -8.97 5.67
N ILE A 89 2.98 -8.91 5.86
CA ILE A 89 3.96 -9.16 4.79
C ILE A 89 3.82 -10.54 4.13
N ASN A 90 3.26 -11.51 4.86
CA ASN A 90 3.05 -12.88 4.37
C ASN A 90 1.68 -13.06 3.68
N SER A 91 0.91 -11.99 3.50
CA SER A 91 -0.45 -12.08 2.98
C SER A 91 -0.51 -11.89 1.47
N GLU A 92 -1.53 -12.47 0.87
CA GLU A 92 -1.87 -12.24 -0.53
C GLU A 92 -2.16 -10.76 -0.81
N GLN A 93 -2.73 -10.03 0.16
CA GLN A 93 -3.00 -8.61 0.05
C GLN A 93 -1.69 -7.80 -0.06
N CYS A 94 -0.63 -8.21 0.65
CA CYS A 94 0.68 -7.58 0.51
C CYS A 94 1.27 -7.85 -0.89
N ALA A 95 1.21 -9.08 -1.36
CA ALA A 95 1.66 -9.45 -2.70
C ALA A 95 0.90 -8.66 -3.78
N ALA A 96 -0.42 -8.59 -3.67
CA ALA A 96 -1.27 -7.83 -4.60
C ALA A 96 -0.97 -6.32 -4.58
N ALA A 97 -0.68 -5.74 -3.40
CA ALA A 97 -0.29 -4.34 -3.29
C ALA A 97 1.04 -4.05 -4.01
N LEU A 98 1.99 -4.96 -3.94
CA LEU A 98 3.26 -4.85 -4.66
C LEU A 98 3.06 -4.98 -6.18
N GLU A 99 2.25 -5.94 -6.61
CA GLU A 99 1.93 -6.14 -8.04
C GLU A 99 1.16 -4.96 -8.63
N TYR A 100 0.30 -4.31 -7.87
CA TYR A 100 -0.42 -3.11 -8.26
C TYR A 100 0.51 -1.95 -8.64
N LYS A 101 1.76 -1.94 -8.16
CA LYS A 101 2.78 -0.91 -8.42
C LYS A 101 2.25 0.49 -8.16
N PRO A 102 1.83 0.82 -6.94
CA PRO A 102 1.24 2.11 -6.61
C PRO A 102 2.25 3.25 -6.72
N ASN A 103 1.76 4.44 -7.03
CA ASN A 103 2.56 5.67 -6.95
C ASN A 103 2.61 6.20 -5.50
N ILE A 104 1.53 5.95 -4.73
CA ILE A 104 1.38 6.36 -3.33
C ILE A 104 0.92 5.15 -2.51
N VAL A 105 1.52 4.94 -1.35
CA VAL A 105 1.10 3.93 -0.39
C VAL A 105 0.72 4.58 0.93
N ILE A 106 -0.51 4.33 1.40
CA ILE A 106 -1.00 4.75 2.71
C ILE A 106 -1.03 3.52 3.60
N ILE A 107 -0.22 3.52 4.67
CA ILE A 107 -0.06 2.39 5.57
C ILE A 107 -0.77 2.68 6.89
N LYS A 108 -1.69 1.80 7.30
CA LYS A 108 -2.44 1.91 8.57
C LYS A 108 -2.50 0.59 9.31
N PHE A 109 -1.61 0.45 10.30
CA PHE A 109 -1.56 -0.66 11.25
C PHE A 109 -1.58 -0.14 12.70
N GLY A 110 -1.30 -1.01 13.65
CA GLY A 110 -1.12 -0.72 15.06
C GLY A 110 -2.26 -1.19 15.95
N ALA A 111 -3.51 -1.22 15.48
CA ALA A 111 -4.64 -1.62 16.33
C ALA A 111 -4.51 -3.08 16.83
N ASN A 112 -4.10 -4.00 15.98
CA ASN A 112 -3.87 -5.39 16.37
C ASN A 112 -2.54 -5.57 17.11
N ASP A 113 -1.53 -4.81 16.74
CA ASP A 113 -0.20 -4.85 17.34
C ASP A 113 -0.23 -4.33 18.79
N ALA A 114 -0.97 -3.26 19.04
CA ALA A 114 -1.17 -2.67 20.36
C ALA A 114 -2.08 -3.49 21.28
N ASN A 115 -2.78 -4.49 20.78
CA ASN A 115 -3.57 -5.38 21.61
C ASN A 115 -2.63 -6.11 22.60
N LYS A 116 -2.93 -6.01 23.91
CA LYS A 116 -2.09 -6.56 24.97
C LYS A 116 -1.66 -8.01 24.71
N LYS A 117 -2.61 -8.86 24.31
CA LYS A 117 -2.37 -10.28 24.03
C LYS A 117 -1.38 -10.47 22.87
N ASN A 118 -1.54 -9.70 21.79
CA ASN A 118 -0.65 -9.78 20.64
C ASN A 118 0.72 -9.20 20.97
N PHE A 119 0.78 -8.08 21.69
CA PHE A 119 2.03 -7.48 22.11
C PHE A 119 2.84 -8.41 23.05
N GLU A 120 2.18 -9.08 24.00
CA GLU A 120 2.83 -10.06 24.87
C GLU A 120 3.35 -11.27 24.09
N LYS A 121 2.68 -11.64 23.00
CA LYS A 121 3.02 -12.80 22.17
C LYS A 121 4.11 -12.50 21.14
N TYR A 122 4.01 -11.36 20.47
CA TYR A 122 4.82 -11.04 19.29
C TYR A 122 5.76 -9.84 19.47
N GLY A 123 5.52 -8.97 20.43
CA GLY A 123 6.25 -7.71 20.63
C GLY A 123 7.46 -7.78 21.53
N LYS A 124 7.81 -8.96 22.04
CA LYS A 124 8.98 -9.14 22.93
C LYS A 124 10.22 -9.48 22.12
N GLU A 125 10.87 -8.46 21.60
CA GLU A 125 12.27 -8.53 21.15
C GLU A 125 13.07 -7.39 21.72
#